data_706bf76e7875712018b8a8a5b8158aa2
#
_entry.id   706bf76e7875712018b8a8a5b8158aa2
#
_cell.length_a   1.000
_cell.length_b   1.000
_cell.length_c   1.000
_cell.angle_alpha   90.00
_cell.angle_beta   90.00
_cell.angle_gamma   90.00
#
_symmetry.space_group_name_H-M   'P 1'
#
loop_
_entity.id
_entity.type
_entity.pdbx_description
1 polymer ?
#
loop_
_entity_poly.entity_id
_entity_poly.type
_entity_poly.pdbx_seq_one_letter_code
_entity_poly.pdbx_strand_id
1 'polypeptide(L)'
;MLRSEKADIVGELKAQFDRMTSAVFLDFVGMTVEEVTKLRDTFRDKGVEYRVVKNTLVKKALADKPWVSKLDDVLAGMTGVAWSFEEPSAAARVLKDFRRDNEKLKIKAGLLEGTVLGPAAVENQLATLPNKDEARAMLLATLIAPAQRFVMLLNAPAQNFVGVLAARERKESGG
;
A
#
# COMPACT_ATOMS: atom_id res chain seq x y z
N MET A 1 17.91 -18.44 22.26
CA MET A 1 17.47 -19.03 20.99
C MET A 1 18.43 -20.12 20.57
N LEU A 2 17.96 -21.36 20.52
CA LEU A 2 18.73 -22.50 20.07
C LEU A 2 18.99 -22.44 18.55
N ARG A 3 19.95 -23.23 18.05
CA ARG A 3 20.29 -23.23 16.63
C ARG A 3 19.15 -23.80 15.76
N SER A 4 18.42 -24.80 16.30
CA SER A 4 17.20 -25.36 15.69
C SER A 4 16.08 -24.32 15.54
N GLU A 5 15.75 -23.61 16.62
CA GLU A 5 14.73 -22.54 16.59
C GLU A 5 15.02 -21.46 15.55
N LYS A 6 16.29 -21.12 15.38
CA LYS A 6 16.68 -20.14 14.35
C LYS A 6 16.50 -20.69 12.92
N ALA A 7 16.73 -21.98 12.71
CA ALA A 7 16.52 -22.60 11.41
C ALA A 7 15.03 -22.68 11.06
N ASP A 8 14.19 -23.02 12.05
CA ASP A 8 12.74 -23.06 11.90
C ASP A 8 12.17 -21.68 11.54
N ILE A 9 12.58 -20.63 12.28
CA ILE A 9 12.17 -19.25 11.99
C ILE A 9 12.64 -18.80 10.60
N VAL A 10 13.84 -19.15 10.17
CA VAL A 10 14.33 -18.83 8.82
C VAL A 10 13.48 -19.54 7.75
N GLY A 11 13.08 -20.79 8.00
CA GLY A 11 12.20 -21.55 7.12
C GLY A 11 10.80 -20.91 7.00
N GLU A 12 10.20 -20.52 8.14
CA GLU A 12 8.93 -19.81 8.16
C GLU A 12 9.00 -18.49 7.39
N LEU A 13 10.04 -17.67 7.67
CA LEU A 13 10.23 -16.40 6.98
C LEU A 13 10.38 -16.59 5.48
N LYS A 14 11.18 -17.58 5.05
CA LYS A 14 11.34 -17.88 3.64
C LYS A 14 10.01 -18.23 2.98
N ALA A 15 9.20 -19.06 3.61
CA ALA A 15 7.86 -19.41 3.13
C ALA A 15 6.92 -18.18 3.05
N GLN A 16 6.97 -17.27 4.03
CA GLN A 16 6.19 -16.03 4.00
C GLN A 16 6.64 -15.10 2.87
N PHE A 17 7.95 -14.91 2.68
CA PHE A 17 8.50 -14.11 1.59
C PHE A 17 8.27 -14.70 0.19
N ASP A 18 8.12 -16.01 0.07
CA ASP A 18 7.81 -16.66 -1.21
C ASP A 18 6.30 -16.56 -1.55
N ARG A 19 5.43 -16.48 -0.54
CA ARG A 19 3.97 -16.37 -0.71
C ARG A 19 3.45 -14.93 -0.80
N MET A 20 4.24 -13.96 -0.33
CA MET A 20 3.80 -12.56 -0.29
C MET A 20 3.64 -11.95 -1.68
N THR A 21 2.69 -11.03 -1.80
CA THR A 21 2.57 -10.11 -2.94
C THR A 21 3.37 -8.84 -2.69
N SER A 22 3.32 -8.32 -1.46
CA SER A 22 4.13 -7.17 -1.03
C SER A 22 4.56 -7.30 0.42
N ALA A 23 5.66 -6.64 0.78
CA ALA A 23 6.08 -6.47 2.17
C ALA A 23 6.51 -5.03 2.42
N VAL A 24 6.25 -4.52 3.63
CA VAL A 24 6.71 -3.20 4.04
C VAL A 24 7.54 -3.33 5.31
N PHE A 25 8.73 -2.73 5.27
CA PHE A 25 9.64 -2.64 6.40
C PHE A 25 9.42 -1.32 7.10
N LEU A 26 9.19 -1.39 8.42
CA LEU A 26 8.88 -0.23 9.24
C LEU A 26 9.77 -0.17 10.49
N ASP A 27 9.98 1.05 10.96
CA ASP A 27 10.64 1.35 12.22
C ASP A 27 9.59 1.82 13.23
N PHE A 28 9.56 1.20 14.38
CA PHE A 28 8.63 1.50 15.46
C PHE A 28 9.32 2.07 16.70
N VAL A 29 10.54 2.59 16.53
CA VAL A 29 11.30 3.20 17.62
C VAL A 29 10.54 4.41 18.19
N GLY A 30 10.36 4.40 19.51
CA GLY A 30 9.67 5.47 20.23
C GLY A 30 8.16 5.33 20.33
N MET A 31 7.57 4.25 19.80
CA MET A 31 6.16 3.94 19.98
C MET A 31 5.90 3.28 21.34
N THR A 32 4.75 3.56 21.93
CA THR A 32 4.27 2.90 23.15
C THR A 32 3.73 1.50 22.84
N VAL A 33 3.61 0.67 23.88
CA VAL A 33 3.04 -0.68 23.74
C VAL A 33 1.60 -0.63 23.22
N GLU A 34 0.83 0.36 23.66
CA GLU A 34 -0.55 0.56 23.22
C GLU A 34 -0.63 0.92 21.73
N GLU A 35 0.25 1.82 21.26
CA GLU A 35 0.32 2.21 19.85
C GLU A 35 0.68 1.01 18.97
N VAL A 36 1.65 0.19 19.39
CA VAL A 36 2.04 -1.03 18.66
C VAL A 36 0.92 -2.07 18.66
N THR A 37 0.16 -2.18 19.74
CA THR A 37 -0.97 -3.11 19.81
C THR A 37 -2.09 -2.68 18.85
N LYS A 38 -2.46 -1.40 18.84
CA LYS A 38 -3.42 -0.84 17.89
C LYS A 38 -2.98 -1.05 16.43
N LEU A 39 -1.69 -0.86 16.15
CA LEU A 39 -1.14 -1.11 14.83
C LEU A 39 -1.30 -2.59 14.40
N ARG A 40 -1.05 -3.54 15.33
CA ARG A 40 -1.23 -4.98 15.06
C ARG A 40 -2.69 -5.32 14.79
N ASP A 41 -3.61 -4.77 15.57
CA ASP A 41 -5.03 -5.01 15.39
C ASP A 41 -5.50 -4.46 14.04
N THR A 42 -5.10 -3.23 13.68
CA THR A 42 -5.42 -2.64 12.38
C THR A 42 -4.85 -3.45 11.21
N PHE A 43 -3.65 -4.00 11.34
CA PHE A 43 -3.09 -4.90 10.33
C PHE A 43 -3.88 -6.19 10.21
N ARG A 44 -4.25 -6.81 11.34
CA ARG A 44 -5.05 -8.04 11.37
C ARG A 44 -6.41 -7.86 10.70
N ASP A 45 -7.08 -6.74 10.96
CA ASP A 45 -8.38 -6.41 10.35
C ASP A 45 -8.32 -6.27 8.82
N LYS A 46 -7.15 -5.90 8.30
CA LYS A 46 -6.89 -5.78 6.85
C LYS A 46 -6.20 -7.00 6.24
N GLY A 47 -6.12 -8.12 6.96
CA GLY A 47 -5.49 -9.34 6.46
C GLY A 47 -3.98 -9.25 6.23
N VAL A 48 -3.30 -8.29 6.90
CA VAL A 48 -1.85 -8.10 6.82
C VAL A 48 -1.19 -8.77 8.02
N GLU A 49 -0.22 -9.64 7.78
CA GLU A 49 0.61 -10.20 8.84
C GLU A 49 1.72 -9.23 9.22
N TYR A 50 1.77 -8.85 10.50
CA TYR A 50 2.83 -8.04 11.06
C TYR A 50 3.64 -8.80 12.09
N ARG A 51 4.96 -8.84 11.91
CA ARG A 51 5.90 -9.48 12.84
C ARG A 51 7.17 -8.66 13.01
N VAL A 52 7.64 -8.57 14.24
CA VAL A 52 8.97 -8.02 14.53
C VAL A 52 9.98 -9.14 14.43
N VAL A 53 10.97 -8.98 13.57
CA VAL A 53 11.95 -10.03 13.25
C VAL A 53 13.37 -9.50 13.41
N LYS A 54 14.26 -10.38 13.82
CA LYS A 54 15.68 -10.04 13.90
C LYS A 54 16.28 -9.90 12.50
N ASN A 55 16.89 -8.74 12.20
CA ASN A 55 17.44 -8.40 10.88
C ASN A 55 18.37 -9.47 10.30
N THR A 56 19.21 -10.06 11.18
CA THR A 56 20.13 -11.14 10.77
C THR A 56 19.42 -12.40 10.27
N LEU A 57 18.19 -12.69 10.77
CA LEU A 57 17.40 -13.83 10.32
C LEU A 57 16.71 -13.51 9.00
N VAL A 58 16.24 -12.27 8.82
CA VAL A 58 15.69 -11.80 7.54
C VAL A 58 16.74 -11.87 6.45
N LYS A 59 17.97 -11.36 6.71
CA LYS A 59 19.09 -11.45 5.75
C LYS A 59 19.39 -12.90 5.36
N LYS A 60 19.36 -13.84 6.30
CA LYS A 60 19.59 -15.26 6.03
C LYS A 60 18.43 -15.90 5.23
N ALA A 61 17.20 -15.55 5.53
CA ALA A 61 16.03 -16.06 4.83
C ALA A 61 16.00 -15.60 3.36
N LEU A 62 16.53 -14.41 3.10
CA LEU A 62 16.52 -13.77 1.78
C LEU A 62 17.84 -13.92 1.00
N ALA A 63 18.84 -14.59 1.55
CA ALA A 63 20.18 -14.71 0.95
C ALA A 63 20.16 -15.21 -0.51
N ASP A 64 19.15 -16.01 -0.87
CA ASP A 64 18.98 -16.56 -2.22
C ASP A 64 18.39 -15.56 -3.23
N LYS A 65 17.97 -14.36 -2.78
CA LYS A 65 17.28 -13.39 -3.65
C LYS A 65 18.22 -12.27 -4.11
N PRO A 66 18.23 -11.89 -5.40
CA PRO A 66 19.20 -10.93 -5.97
C PRO A 66 19.04 -9.49 -5.45
N TRP A 67 17.88 -9.14 -4.89
CA TRP A 67 17.59 -7.80 -4.38
C TRP A 67 17.97 -7.59 -2.92
N VAL A 68 18.51 -8.59 -2.23
CA VAL A 68 18.89 -8.51 -0.80
C VAL A 68 19.95 -7.44 -0.52
N SER A 69 20.91 -7.25 -1.43
CA SER A 69 21.94 -6.22 -1.29
C SER A 69 21.38 -4.80 -1.15
N LYS A 70 20.21 -4.54 -1.76
CA LYS A 70 19.52 -3.24 -1.66
C LYS A 70 18.78 -3.05 -0.32
N LEU A 71 18.58 -4.12 0.45
CA LEU A 71 17.94 -4.07 1.75
C LEU A 71 18.94 -3.99 2.92
N ASP A 72 20.23 -4.07 2.67
CA ASP A 72 21.24 -4.05 3.74
C ASP A 72 21.18 -2.77 4.58
N ASP A 73 20.97 -1.63 3.96
CA ASP A 73 20.81 -0.33 4.63
C ASP A 73 19.46 -0.22 5.36
N VAL A 74 18.44 -0.87 4.86
CA VAL A 74 17.08 -0.87 5.43
C VAL A 74 17.00 -1.76 6.67
N LEU A 75 17.71 -2.89 6.66
CA LEU A 75 17.77 -3.87 7.74
C LEU A 75 18.77 -3.46 8.84
N ALA A 76 18.81 -2.18 9.19
CA ALA A 76 19.59 -1.64 10.30
C ALA A 76 18.63 -1.20 11.44
N GLY A 77 18.99 -1.43 12.70
CA GLY A 77 18.19 -1.06 13.86
C GLY A 77 16.93 -1.93 14.05
N MET A 78 15.90 -1.38 14.70
CA MET A 78 14.63 -2.07 14.91
C MET A 78 13.84 -2.14 13.61
N THR A 79 13.36 -3.34 13.26
CA THR A 79 12.62 -3.53 12.01
C THR A 79 11.43 -4.44 12.26
N GLY A 80 10.24 -3.91 11.96
CA GLY A 80 9.02 -4.68 11.81
C GLY A 80 8.76 -4.95 10.33
N VAL A 81 8.20 -6.09 10.01
CA VAL A 81 7.82 -6.47 8.64
C VAL A 81 6.33 -6.71 8.62
N ALA A 82 5.65 -6.09 7.68
CA ALA A 82 4.24 -6.29 7.38
C ALA A 82 4.11 -6.95 6.00
N TRP A 83 3.55 -8.16 5.95
CA TRP A 83 3.34 -8.91 4.72
C TRP A 83 1.89 -8.83 4.28
N SER A 84 1.68 -8.51 3.01
CA SER A 84 0.37 -8.60 2.36
C SER A 84 0.38 -9.75 1.35
N PHE A 85 -0.65 -10.59 1.41
CA PHE A 85 -0.77 -11.78 0.56
C PHE A 85 -1.78 -11.58 -0.57
N GLU A 86 -2.90 -10.92 -0.30
CA GLU A 86 -3.98 -10.72 -1.26
C GLU A 86 -3.90 -9.35 -1.95
N GLU A 87 -3.78 -8.28 -1.15
CA GLU A 87 -3.77 -6.90 -1.64
C GLU A 87 -2.40 -6.26 -1.44
N PRO A 88 -1.66 -5.92 -2.50
CA PRO A 88 -0.32 -5.34 -2.38
C PRO A 88 -0.33 -3.97 -1.68
N SER A 89 -1.44 -3.21 -1.78
CA SER A 89 -1.57 -1.89 -1.18
C SER A 89 -2.01 -1.89 0.28
N ALA A 90 -2.54 -3.03 0.80
CA ALA A 90 -3.16 -3.08 2.12
C ALA A 90 -2.22 -2.60 3.24
N ALA A 91 -1.00 -3.14 3.32
CA ALA A 91 -0.02 -2.73 4.33
C ALA A 91 0.34 -1.24 4.22
N ALA A 92 0.55 -0.73 3.00
CA ALA A 92 0.93 0.66 2.79
C ALA A 92 -0.19 1.64 3.10
N ARG A 93 -1.46 1.29 2.81
CA ARG A 93 -2.64 2.11 3.17
C ARG A 93 -2.78 2.22 4.69
N VAL A 94 -2.72 1.10 5.40
CA VAL A 94 -2.78 1.09 6.88
C VAL A 94 -1.67 1.96 7.47
N LEU A 95 -0.43 1.84 6.96
CA LEU A 95 0.68 2.64 7.45
C LEU A 95 0.51 4.13 7.17
N LYS A 96 -0.03 4.50 6.01
CA LYS A 96 -0.31 5.89 5.65
C LYS A 96 -1.37 6.50 6.57
N ASP A 97 -2.44 5.76 6.88
CA ASP A 97 -3.50 6.22 7.77
C ASP A 97 -2.99 6.32 9.21
N PHE A 98 -2.28 5.30 9.68
CA PHE A 98 -1.72 5.26 11.03
C PHE A 98 -0.65 6.33 11.28
N ARG A 99 0.12 6.69 10.26
CA ARG A 99 1.15 7.73 10.35
C ARG A 99 0.55 9.13 10.51
N ARG A 100 -0.68 9.36 10.06
CA ARG A 100 -1.40 10.64 10.32
C ARG A 100 -1.62 10.86 11.81
N ASP A 101 -1.87 9.77 12.54
CA ASP A 101 -2.11 9.81 13.98
C ASP A 101 -0.81 9.68 14.80
N ASN A 102 0.24 9.09 14.21
CA ASN A 102 1.49 8.76 14.88
C ASN A 102 2.71 9.05 14.00
N GLU A 103 3.30 10.22 14.17
CA GLU A 103 4.52 10.66 13.42
C GLU A 103 5.78 9.83 13.74
N LYS A 104 5.76 9.07 14.84
CA LYS A 104 6.90 8.25 15.28
C LYS A 104 7.16 7.04 14.36
N LEU A 105 6.13 6.58 13.65
CA LEU A 105 6.23 5.46 12.71
C LEU A 105 6.98 5.88 11.45
N LYS A 106 8.10 5.23 11.17
CA LYS A 106 8.89 5.50 9.96
C LYS A 106 8.86 4.30 9.03
N ILE A 107 8.54 4.54 7.78
CA ILE A 107 8.64 3.54 6.72
C ILE A 107 10.09 3.51 6.26
N LYS A 108 10.73 2.35 6.26
CA LYS A 108 12.10 2.16 5.80
C LYS A 108 12.15 1.86 4.31
N ALA A 109 11.41 0.86 3.89
CA ALA A 109 11.30 0.46 2.50
C ALA A 109 10.06 -0.41 2.28
N GLY A 110 9.67 -0.58 1.03
CA GLY A 110 8.71 -1.57 0.59
C GLY A 110 9.33 -2.55 -0.38
N LEU A 111 8.73 -3.71 -0.48
CA LEU A 111 9.06 -4.73 -1.46
C LEU A 111 7.79 -5.10 -2.21
N LEU A 112 7.79 -4.98 -3.52
CA LEU A 112 6.69 -5.35 -4.39
C LEU A 112 7.25 -6.24 -5.51
N GLU A 113 6.83 -7.50 -5.56
CA GLU A 113 7.24 -8.46 -6.59
C GLU A 113 8.76 -8.50 -6.86
N GLY A 114 9.58 -8.38 -5.79
CA GLY A 114 11.04 -8.37 -5.92
C GLY A 114 11.67 -7.00 -6.24
N THR A 115 10.86 -5.94 -6.39
CA THR A 115 11.35 -4.57 -6.55
C THR A 115 11.37 -3.86 -5.21
N VAL A 116 12.53 -3.34 -4.81
CA VAL A 116 12.67 -2.55 -3.58
C VAL A 116 12.23 -1.11 -3.83
N LEU A 117 11.27 -0.65 -3.06
CA LEU A 117 10.72 0.69 -3.09
C LEU A 117 11.24 1.51 -1.92
N GLY A 118 11.68 2.73 -2.16
CA GLY A 118 12.05 3.67 -1.10
C GLY A 118 10.83 4.16 -0.30
N PRO A 119 11.05 4.82 0.86
CA PRO A 119 9.97 5.27 1.74
C PRO A 119 8.91 6.13 1.04
N ALA A 120 9.34 7.11 0.25
CA ALA A 120 8.45 7.98 -0.51
C ALA A 120 7.65 7.22 -1.59
N ALA A 121 8.23 6.18 -2.20
CA ALA A 121 7.55 5.36 -3.19
C ALA A 121 6.49 4.46 -2.55
N VAL A 122 6.74 3.96 -1.33
CA VAL A 122 5.73 3.20 -0.57
C VAL A 122 4.50 4.05 -0.29
N GLU A 123 4.68 5.30 0.14
CA GLU A 123 3.57 6.21 0.48
C GLU A 123 2.80 6.71 -0.75
N ASN A 124 3.50 7.01 -1.84
CA ASN A 124 2.92 7.65 -3.02
C ASN A 124 2.50 6.65 -4.10
N GLN A 125 3.20 5.54 -4.24
CA GLN A 125 2.91 4.53 -5.24
C GLN A 125 2.18 3.34 -4.64
N LEU A 126 2.77 2.66 -3.65
CA LEU A 126 2.19 1.43 -3.11
C LEU A 126 0.86 1.69 -2.39
N ALA A 127 0.75 2.76 -1.59
CA ALA A 127 -0.49 3.10 -0.90
C ALA A 127 -1.62 3.60 -1.83
N THR A 128 -1.30 4.03 -3.06
CA THR A 128 -2.29 4.49 -4.04
C THR A 128 -2.70 3.41 -5.04
N LEU A 129 -2.05 2.26 -5.03
CA LEU A 129 -2.46 1.13 -5.89
C LEU A 129 -3.92 0.77 -5.61
N PRO A 130 -4.74 0.63 -6.65
CA PRO A 130 -6.11 0.18 -6.51
C PRO A 130 -6.14 -1.28 -6.04
N ASN A 131 -7.17 -1.62 -5.33
CA ASN A 131 -7.48 -2.98 -4.99
C ASN A 131 -7.90 -3.76 -6.26
N LYS A 132 -7.95 -5.08 -6.20
CA LYS A 132 -8.23 -5.94 -7.36
C LYS A 132 -9.57 -5.61 -8.04
N ASP A 133 -10.60 -5.31 -7.25
CA ASP A 133 -11.92 -4.99 -7.79
C ASP A 133 -11.98 -3.55 -8.32
N GLU A 134 -11.31 -2.61 -7.66
CA GLU A 134 -11.12 -1.25 -8.16
C GLU A 134 -10.35 -1.24 -9.50
N ALA A 135 -9.29 -2.03 -9.62
CA ALA A 135 -8.53 -2.15 -10.86
C ALA A 135 -9.37 -2.73 -12.00
N ARG A 136 -10.20 -3.75 -11.72
CA ARG A 136 -11.15 -4.31 -12.68
C ARG A 136 -12.20 -3.28 -13.10
N ALA A 137 -12.76 -2.52 -12.14
CA ALA A 137 -13.71 -1.46 -12.42
C ALA A 137 -13.09 -0.36 -13.30
N MET A 138 -11.85 0.05 -13.05
CA MET A 138 -11.11 1.01 -13.86
C MET A 138 -10.90 0.49 -15.29
N LEU A 139 -10.54 -0.78 -15.45
CA LEU A 139 -10.39 -1.40 -16.78
C LEU A 139 -11.72 -1.39 -17.55
N LEU A 140 -12.80 -1.78 -16.92
CA LEU A 140 -14.14 -1.75 -17.54
C LEU A 140 -14.55 -0.32 -17.89
N ALA A 141 -14.31 0.64 -17.00
CA ALA A 141 -14.58 2.06 -17.26
C ALA A 141 -13.80 2.59 -18.47
N THR A 142 -12.52 2.23 -18.61
CA THR A 142 -11.72 2.65 -19.76
C THR A 142 -12.20 2.04 -21.08
N LEU A 143 -12.67 0.81 -21.06
CA LEU A 143 -13.26 0.14 -22.24
C LEU A 143 -14.58 0.78 -22.67
N ILE A 144 -15.40 1.23 -21.73
CA ILE A 144 -16.72 1.85 -22.00
C ILE A 144 -16.58 3.34 -22.31
N ALA A 145 -15.49 4.00 -21.87
CA ALA A 145 -15.27 5.44 -22.01
C ALA A 145 -15.47 5.98 -23.45
N PRO A 146 -15.01 5.33 -24.54
CA PRO A 146 -15.23 5.84 -25.89
C PRO A 146 -16.72 5.94 -26.25
N ALA A 147 -17.51 4.91 -25.91
CA ALA A 147 -18.95 4.90 -26.15
C ALA A 147 -19.69 5.96 -25.33
N GLN A 148 -19.31 6.13 -24.06
CA GLN A 148 -19.86 7.18 -23.19
C GLN A 148 -19.54 8.57 -23.73
N ARG A 149 -18.30 8.81 -24.17
CA ARG A 149 -17.89 10.10 -24.77
C ARG A 149 -18.67 10.40 -26.03
N PHE A 150 -18.92 9.39 -26.87
CA PHE A 150 -19.71 9.56 -28.06
C PHE A 150 -21.16 10.00 -27.74
N VAL A 151 -21.81 9.34 -26.81
CA VAL A 151 -23.16 9.71 -26.34
C VAL A 151 -23.18 11.10 -25.73
N MET A 152 -22.16 11.47 -24.93
CA MET A 152 -22.01 12.81 -24.37
C MET A 152 -21.90 13.88 -25.46
N LEU A 153 -21.11 13.64 -26.52
CA LEU A 153 -20.97 14.55 -27.63
C LEU A 153 -22.26 14.76 -28.42
N LEU A 154 -23.04 13.71 -28.59
CA LEU A 154 -24.38 13.81 -29.23
C LEU A 154 -25.36 14.64 -28.38
N ASN A 155 -25.29 14.53 -27.07
CA ASN A 155 -26.15 15.29 -26.15
C ASN A 155 -25.63 16.72 -25.83
N ALA A 156 -24.35 17.00 -26.12
CA ALA A 156 -23.74 18.28 -25.79
C ALA A 156 -24.46 19.52 -26.37
N PRO A 157 -24.93 19.53 -27.64
CA PRO A 157 -25.64 20.69 -28.19
C PRO A 157 -26.92 21.02 -27.41
N ALA A 158 -27.70 20.00 -27.05
CA ALA A 158 -28.94 20.18 -26.28
C ALA A 158 -28.67 20.68 -24.86
N GLN A 159 -27.67 20.10 -24.20
CA GLN A 159 -27.25 20.51 -22.84
C GLN A 159 -26.69 21.93 -22.82
N ASN A 160 -25.87 22.29 -23.81
CA ASN A 160 -25.33 23.64 -23.93
C ASN A 160 -26.41 24.68 -24.15
N PHE A 161 -27.43 24.38 -24.99
CA PHE A 161 -28.56 25.26 -25.23
C PHE A 161 -29.35 25.51 -23.94
N VAL A 162 -29.71 24.45 -23.21
CA VAL A 162 -30.37 24.58 -21.90
C VAL A 162 -29.53 25.35 -20.91
N GLY A 163 -28.21 25.15 -20.88
CA GLY A 163 -27.29 25.89 -20.04
C GLY A 163 -27.26 27.38 -20.32
N VAL A 164 -27.33 27.78 -21.60
CA VAL A 164 -27.41 29.20 -22.01
C VAL A 164 -28.73 29.81 -21.57
N LEU A 165 -29.85 29.12 -21.72
CA LEU A 165 -31.17 29.60 -21.26
C LEU A 165 -31.20 29.79 -19.74
N ALA A 166 -30.68 28.83 -18.99
CA ALA A 166 -30.57 28.91 -17.53
C ALA A 166 -29.65 30.05 -17.06
N ALA A 167 -28.56 30.30 -17.77
CA ALA A 167 -27.67 31.43 -17.49
C ALA A 167 -28.33 32.77 -17.77
N ARG A 168 -29.16 32.86 -18.80
CA ARG A 168 -29.94 34.08 -19.10
C ARG A 168 -30.99 34.35 -18.02
N GLU A 169 -31.74 33.31 -17.63
CA GLU A 169 -32.76 33.43 -16.56
C GLU A 169 -32.11 33.92 -15.25
N ARG A 170 -30.94 33.39 -14.87
CA ARG A 170 -30.23 33.88 -13.67
C ARG A 170 -29.84 35.34 -13.76
N LYS A 171 -29.44 35.82 -14.95
CA LYS A 171 -29.13 37.24 -15.16
C LYS A 171 -30.36 38.16 -15.07
N GLU A 172 -31.49 37.68 -15.56
CA GLU A 172 -32.76 38.44 -15.51
C GLU A 172 -33.40 38.43 -14.14
N SER A 173 -33.19 37.35 -13.33
CA SER A 173 -33.70 37.21 -11.96
C SER A 173 -32.85 37.93 -10.88
N GLY A 174 -31.79 38.63 -11.26
CA GLY A 174 -31.05 39.53 -10.38
C GLY A 174 -30.12 38.85 -9.38
N GLY A 175 -29.54 37.70 -9.75
CA GLY A 175 -28.49 37.02 -8.99
C GLY A 175 -27.13 37.65 -9.19
#